data_11c1287ea84c811e7b1313e1581021fc
#
_entry.id   11c1287ea84c811e7b1313e1581021fc
#
_cell.length_a   1.000
_cell.length_b   1.000
_cell.length_c   1.000
_cell.angle_alpha   90.00
_cell.angle_beta   90.00
_cell.angle_gamma   90.00
#
_symmetry.space_group_name_H-M   'P 1'
#
loop_
_entity.id
_entity.type
_entity.pdbx_description
1 polymer ?
#
loop_
_entity_poly.entity_id
_entity_poly.type
_entity_poly.pdbx_seq_one_letter_code
_entity_poly.pdbx_strand_id
1 'polypeptide(L)'
;QIQSFSNVLSMDVRDDVRDFKDDKYDLYDIQNKFLEIIDDKEELSGLGDIKKEFKNSSVNNIMSSLRQTKDSLEIKLLTKAIKISSLAQIEVMKAIHGEMTEREVQGIHEFIYRKYGAAHEGYNSIVGAGANSCILHYVTNEDINIDNELILMDLGAEYRGYTADVTRTIPV
;
A
#
# COMPACT_ATOMS: atom_id res chain seq x y z
N GLN A 1 9.27 -11.57 -16.70
CA GLN A 1 9.25 -12.67 -15.71
C GLN A 1 7.81 -13.10 -15.38
N ILE A 2 6.88 -12.17 -15.10
CA ILE A 2 5.46 -12.50 -14.85
C ILE A 2 4.82 -13.15 -16.10
N GLN A 3 5.15 -12.65 -17.29
CA GLN A 3 4.65 -13.21 -18.55
C GLN A 3 5.15 -14.65 -18.82
N SER A 4 6.35 -15.01 -18.33
CA SER A 4 6.85 -16.37 -18.44
C SER A 4 6.16 -17.34 -17.49
N PHE A 5 5.72 -16.89 -16.32
CA PHE A 5 4.93 -17.69 -15.38
C PHE A 5 3.51 -17.96 -15.89
N SER A 6 2.85 -16.97 -16.52
CA SER A 6 1.52 -17.15 -17.09
C SER A 6 1.50 -18.19 -18.23
N ASN A 7 2.56 -18.25 -19.04
CA ASN A 7 2.70 -19.25 -20.10
C ASN A 7 2.93 -20.67 -19.57
N VAL A 8 3.56 -20.83 -18.41
CA VAL A 8 3.80 -22.13 -17.77
C VAL A 8 2.53 -22.68 -17.10
N LEU A 9 1.67 -21.80 -16.58
CA LEU A 9 0.48 -22.20 -15.81
C LEU A 9 -0.81 -22.21 -16.64
N SER A 10 -0.78 -21.82 -17.93
CA SER A 10 -1.96 -21.66 -18.80
C SER A 10 -3.04 -20.76 -18.17
N MET A 11 -2.66 -19.87 -17.26
CA MET A 11 -3.55 -18.97 -16.54
C MET A 11 -3.59 -17.61 -17.20
N ASP A 12 -4.77 -17.10 -17.47
CA ASP A 12 -4.93 -15.68 -17.76
C ASP A 12 -4.85 -14.91 -16.44
N VAL A 13 -3.67 -14.39 -16.14
CA VAL A 13 -3.39 -13.60 -14.93
C VAL A 13 -4.40 -12.46 -14.73
N ARG A 14 -5.06 -11.99 -15.78
CA ARG A 14 -6.06 -10.93 -15.70
C ARG A 14 -7.38 -11.39 -15.11
N ASP A 15 -7.77 -12.63 -15.32
CA ASP A 15 -9.03 -13.15 -14.79
C ASP A 15 -8.90 -13.54 -13.32
N ASP A 16 -7.77 -14.12 -12.92
CA ASP A 16 -7.49 -14.45 -11.52
C ASP A 16 -7.32 -13.20 -10.63
N VAL A 17 -6.70 -12.13 -11.13
CA VAL A 17 -6.59 -10.87 -10.38
C VAL A 17 -7.95 -10.20 -10.15
N ARG A 18 -8.96 -10.48 -10.97
CA ARG A 18 -10.34 -9.98 -10.76
C ARG A 18 -11.08 -10.72 -9.67
N ASP A 19 -10.80 -11.99 -9.43
CA ASP A 19 -11.38 -12.79 -8.35
C ASP A 19 -10.81 -12.43 -6.97
N PHE A 20 -9.65 -11.79 -6.91
CA PHE A 20 -9.04 -11.27 -5.68
C PHE A 20 -9.64 -9.93 -5.21
N LYS A 21 -10.67 -9.40 -5.89
CA LYS A 21 -11.34 -8.13 -5.51
C LYS A 21 -12.28 -8.24 -4.32
N ASP A 22 -12.57 -9.44 -3.84
CA ASP A 22 -13.27 -9.62 -2.58
C ASP A 22 -12.25 -9.65 -1.45
N ASP A 23 -12.37 -8.71 -0.54
CA ASP A 23 -11.58 -8.35 0.66
C ASP A 23 -11.17 -9.50 1.63
N LYS A 24 -10.96 -10.71 1.15
CA LYS A 24 -10.77 -11.90 1.98
C LYS A 24 -9.40 -12.57 1.88
N TYR A 25 -8.56 -12.15 0.96
CA TYR A 25 -7.26 -12.82 0.77
C TYR A 25 -6.12 -11.88 1.12
N ASP A 26 -5.44 -12.16 2.21
CA ASP A 26 -4.16 -11.53 2.49
C ASP A 26 -3.03 -12.20 1.66
N LEU A 27 -1.82 -11.67 1.77
CA LEU A 27 -0.65 -12.19 1.05
C LEU A 27 -0.35 -13.67 1.41
N TYR A 28 -0.77 -14.09 2.60
CA TYR A 28 -0.60 -15.45 3.10
C TYR A 28 -1.59 -16.41 2.44
N ASP A 29 -2.83 -15.98 2.22
CA ASP A 29 -3.85 -16.75 1.50
C ASP A 29 -3.47 -16.94 0.03
N ILE A 30 -2.95 -15.91 -0.61
CA ILE A 30 -2.41 -15.99 -1.98
C ILE A 30 -1.25 -16.99 -2.05
N GLN A 31 -0.35 -16.97 -1.08
CA GLN A 31 0.77 -17.90 -0.99
C GLN A 31 0.29 -19.35 -0.83
N ASN A 32 -0.67 -19.61 0.05
CA ASN A 32 -1.22 -20.93 0.28
C ASN A 32 -1.95 -21.46 -0.96
N LYS A 33 -2.79 -20.64 -1.58
CA LYS A 33 -3.50 -20.99 -2.81
C LYS A 33 -2.54 -21.26 -3.98
N PHE A 34 -1.45 -20.52 -4.07
CA PHE A 34 -0.40 -20.75 -5.07
C PHE A 34 0.33 -22.09 -4.81
N LEU A 35 0.60 -22.43 -3.56
CA LEU A 35 1.22 -23.69 -3.17
C LEU A 35 0.27 -24.88 -3.43
N GLU A 36 -1.03 -24.74 -3.17
CA GLU A 36 -2.05 -25.72 -3.49
C GLU A 36 -2.11 -26.01 -5.00
N ILE A 37 -2.12 -24.97 -5.83
CA ILE A 37 -2.12 -25.10 -7.30
C ILE A 37 -0.88 -25.85 -7.79
N ILE A 38 0.28 -25.63 -7.16
CA ILE A 38 1.53 -26.31 -7.51
C ILE A 38 1.50 -27.78 -7.04
N ASP A 39 0.88 -28.07 -5.88
CA ASP A 39 0.79 -29.45 -5.35
C ASP A 39 -0.21 -30.33 -6.13
N ASP A 40 -1.27 -29.75 -6.71
CA ASP A 40 -2.32 -30.48 -7.41
C ASP A 40 -1.93 -30.94 -8.84
N LYS A 41 -0.82 -30.47 -9.38
CA LYS A 41 -0.34 -30.84 -10.72
C LYS A 41 0.84 -31.80 -10.67
N GLU A 42 0.53 -33.10 -10.62
CA GLU A 42 1.51 -34.21 -10.77
C GLU A 42 2.27 -34.20 -12.10
N GLU A 43 1.89 -33.36 -13.07
CA GLU A 43 2.39 -33.38 -14.46
C GLU A 43 3.63 -32.54 -14.74
N LEU A 44 4.22 -31.89 -13.76
CA LEU A 44 5.41 -31.06 -13.98
C LEU A 44 6.68 -31.75 -13.50
N SER A 45 7.09 -32.77 -14.26
CA SER A 45 8.31 -33.56 -13.98
C SER A 45 9.64 -32.80 -13.95
N GLY A 46 9.65 -31.52 -14.30
CA GLY A 46 10.78 -30.62 -14.17
C GLY A 46 10.72 -29.66 -12.98
N LEU A 47 9.62 -29.67 -12.22
CA LEU A 47 9.39 -28.74 -11.09
C LEU A 47 9.73 -29.32 -9.71
N GLY A 48 10.22 -30.57 -9.64
CA GLY A 48 10.57 -31.21 -8.37
C GLY A 48 11.63 -30.44 -7.58
N ASP A 49 12.60 -29.86 -8.25
CA ASP A 49 13.65 -29.03 -7.65
C ASP A 49 13.13 -27.66 -7.26
N ILE A 50 12.27 -27.07 -8.08
CA ILE A 50 11.58 -25.81 -7.79
C ILE A 50 10.61 -25.97 -6.61
N LYS A 51 9.83 -27.06 -6.54
CA LYS A 51 8.98 -27.39 -5.36
C LYS A 51 9.79 -27.49 -4.07
N LYS A 52 10.98 -28.08 -4.13
CA LYS A 52 11.85 -28.26 -2.98
C LYS A 52 12.47 -26.94 -2.53
N GLU A 53 12.78 -26.06 -3.47
CA GLU A 53 13.30 -24.72 -3.23
C GLU A 53 12.21 -23.79 -2.71
N PHE A 54 10.99 -23.88 -3.22
CA PHE A 54 9.83 -23.14 -2.70
C PHE A 54 9.38 -23.62 -1.30
N LYS A 55 9.45 -24.90 -1.00
CA LYS A 55 9.20 -25.42 0.37
C LYS A 55 10.27 -25.02 1.38
N ASN A 56 11.51 -24.78 0.92
CA ASN A 56 12.65 -24.45 1.80
C ASN A 56 12.91 -22.93 1.93
N SER A 57 12.52 -22.12 0.96
CA SER A 57 12.57 -20.66 1.03
C SER A 57 11.15 -20.12 0.94
N SER A 58 10.60 -19.66 2.07
CA SER A 58 9.27 -19.04 2.01
C SER A 58 9.27 -17.92 0.98
N VAL A 59 8.20 -17.77 0.21
CA VAL A 59 8.00 -16.66 -0.75
C VAL A 59 8.29 -15.32 -0.07
N ASN A 60 7.97 -15.21 1.22
CA ASN A 60 8.28 -14.05 2.03
C ASN A 60 9.78 -13.74 2.12
N ASN A 61 10.65 -14.75 2.24
CA ASN A 61 12.10 -14.53 2.28
C ASN A 61 12.63 -14.03 0.94
N ILE A 62 12.12 -14.59 -0.16
CA ILE A 62 12.47 -14.16 -1.52
C ILE A 62 12.00 -12.71 -1.74
N MET A 63 10.75 -12.41 -1.42
CA MET A 63 10.18 -11.08 -1.55
C MET A 63 10.89 -10.07 -0.65
N SER A 64 11.20 -10.44 0.59
CA SER A 64 11.97 -9.57 1.50
C SER A 64 13.35 -9.27 0.96
N SER A 65 14.06 -10.26 0.44
CA SER A 65 15.37 -10.09 -0.17
C SER A 65 15.32 -9.16 -1.41
N LEU A 66 14.34 -9.37 -2.29
CA LEU A 66 14.14 -8.50 -3.47
C LEU A 66 13.79 -7.06 -3.10
N ARG A 67 13.01 -6.87 -2.03
CA ARG A 67 12.53 -5.54 -1.61
C ARG A 67 13.52 -4.80 -0.71
N GLN A 68 14.51 -5.48 -0.15
CA GLN A 68 15.47 -4.88 0.79
C GLN A 68 16.33 -3.82 0.11
N THR A 69 16.79 -4.07 -1.10
CA THR A 69 17.62 -3.14 -1.86
C THR A 69 16.86 -2.64 -3.08
N LYS A 70 16.67 -1.32 -3.18
CA LYS A 70 15.97 -0.67 -4.29
C LYS A 70 16.95 -0.31 -5.40
N ASP A 71 16.58 -0.59 -6.64
CA ASP A 71 17.34 -0.14 -7.81
C ASP A 71 17.09 1.36 -8.14
N SER A 72 17.74 1.87 -9.16
CA SER A 72 17.65 3.29 -9.53
C SER A 72 16.27 3.70 -10.07
N LEU A 73 15.48 2.77 -10.66
CA LEU A 73 14.14 3.02 -11.14
C LEU A 73 13.14 3.02 -9.97
N GLU A 74 13.27 2.07 -9.05
CA GLU A 74 12.49 2.01 -7.82
C GLU A 74 12.68 3.27 -6.98
N ILE A 75 13.92 3.74 -6.83
CA ILE A 75 14.22 5.00 -6.13
C ILE A 75 13.55 6.20 -6.80
N LYS A 76 13.47 6.25 -8.14
CA LYS A 76 12.76 7.33 -8.84
C LYS A 76 11.26 7.31 -8.56
N LEU A 77 10.63 6.12 -8.58
CA LEU A 77 9.20 5.96 -8.30
C LEU A 77 8.88 6.31 -6.84
N LEU A 78 9.67 5.78 -5.91
CA LEU A 78 9.54 6.10 -4.49
C LEU A 78 9.74 7.59 -4.21
N THR A 79 10.75 8.22 -4.82
CA THR A 79 10.98 9.66 -4.72
C THR A 79 9.77 10.45 -5.23
N LYS A 80 9.11 9.98 -6.29
CA LYS A 80 7.90 10.63 -6.80
C LYS A 80 6.74 10.52 -5.81
N ALA A 81 6.49 9.34 -5.23
CA ALA A 81 5.48 9.12 -4.20
C ALA A 81 5.73 10.03 -2.97
N ILE A 82 6.98 10.08 -2.48
CA ILE A 82 7.39 10.94 -1.37
C ILE A 82 7.13 12.43 -1.67
N LYS A 83 7.48 12.90 -2.87
CA LYS A 83 7.25 14.29 -3.27
C LYS A 83 5.75 14.63 -3.30
N ILE A 84 4.92 13.74 -3.82
CA ILE A 84 3.45 13.93 -3.84
C ILE A 84 2.91 14.03 -2.41
N SER A 85 3.31 13.11 -1.53
CA SER A 85 2.88 13.10 -0.13
C SER A 85 3.37 14.34 0.63
N SER A 86 4.59 14.77 0.41
CA SER A 86 5.12 16.00 1.02
C SER A 86 4.37 17.25 0.56
N LEU A 87 4.00 17.34 -0.72
CA LEU A 87 3.18 18.43 -1.23
C LEU A 87 1.79 18.42 -0.59
N ALA A 88 1.18 17.26 -0.42
CA ALA A 88 -0.12 17.14 0.24
C ALA A 88 -0.07 17.63 1.69
N GLN A 89 0.96 17.23 2.45
CA GLN A 89 1.18 17.74 3.80
C GLN A 89 1.31 19.27 3.84
N ILE A 90 2.06 19.85 2.91
CA ILE A 90 2.23 21.30 2.81
C ILE A 90 0.89 22.01 2.48
N GLU A 91 0.08 21.45 1.59
CA GLU A 91 -1.20 22.04 1.25
C GLU A 91 -2.19 21.96 2.42
N VAL A 92 -2.20 20.87 3.18
CA VAL A 92 -2.96 20.80 4.44
C VAL A 92 -2.49 21.85 5.44
N MET A 93 -1.17 21.99 5.67
CA MET A 93 -0.62 22.99 6.59
C MET A 93 -1.01 24.44 6.22
N LYS A 94 -1.31 24.69 4.94
CA LYS A 94 -1.79 26.01 4.49
C LYS A 94 -3.29 26.21 4.66
N ALA A 95 -4.05 25.12 4.60
CA ALA A 95 -5.51 25.15 4.56
C ALA A 95 -6.16 24.92 5.92
N ILE A 96 -5.46 24.25 6.83
CA ILE A 96 -6.02 23.74 8.09
C ILE A 96 -6.47 24.88 9.01
N HIS A 97 -7.65 24.69 9.60
CA HIS A 97 -8.22 25.53 10.65
C HIS A 97 -9.18 24.70 11.53
N GLY A 98 -9.47 25.18 12.73
CA GLY A 98 -10.19 24.42 13.75
C GLY A 98 -11.62 24.01 13.41
N GLU A 99 -12.26 24.66 12.44
CA GLU A 99 -13.61 24.31 11.98
C GLU A 99 -13.62 23.14 10.98
N MET A 100 -12.45 22.72 10.49
CA MET A 100 -12.33 21.54 9.62
C MET A 100 -12.51 20.26 10.41
N THR A 101 -12.87 19.19 9.70
CA THR A 101 -12.96 17.83 10.24
C THR A 101 -11.74 17.00 9.83
N GLU A 102 -11.46 15.92 10.54
CA GLU A 102 -10.40 14.95 10.17
C GLU A 102 -10.60 14.44 8.74
N ARG A 103 -11.86 14.21 8.34
CA ARG A 103 -12.25 13.74 7.01
C ARG A 103 -11.97 14.77 5.92
N GLU A 104 -12.17 16.06 6.19
CA GLU A 104 -11.83 17.12 5.25
C GLU A 104 -10.32 17.21 5.04
N VAL A 105 -9.53 17.07 6.10
CA VAL A 105 -8.06 17.01 6.02
C VAL A 105 -7.61 15.82 5.18
N GLN A 106 -8.20 14.64 5.38
CA GLN A 106 -7.97 13.49 4.51
C GLN A 106 -8.30 13.81 3.05
N GLY A 107 -9.45 14.44 2.80
CA GLY A 107 -9.89 14.83 1.45
C GLY A 107 -8.90 15.75 0.72
N ILE A 108 -8.24 16.67 1.43
CA ILE A 108 -7.20 17.53 0.86
C ILE A 108 -5.99 16.69 0.42
N HIS A 109 -5.52 15.77 1.24
CA HIS A 109 -4.42 14.87 0.87
C HIS A 109 -4.75 14.07 -0.39
N GLU A 110 -5.91 13.42 -0.44
CA GLU A 110 -6.35 12.61 -1.58
C GLU A 110 -6.51 13.42 -2.86
N PHE A 111 -7.05 14.64 -2.76
CA PHE A 111 -7.12 15.55 -3.89
C PHE A 111 -5.73 15.84 -4.47
N ILE A 112 -4.75 16.16 -3.62
CA ILE A 112 -3.38 16.44 -4.04
C ILE A 112 -2.72 15.18 -4.63
N TYR A 113 -2.96 14.00 -4.07
CA TYR A 113 -2.45 12.76 -4.63
C TYR A 113 -2.88 12.57 -6.08
N ARG A 114 -4.18 12.67 -6.35
CA ARG A 114 -4.73 12.54 -7.70
C ARG A 114 -4.27 13.67 -8.63
N LYS A 115 -4.20 14.91 -8.15
CA LYS A 115 -3.71 16.05 -8.91
C LYS A 115 -2.29 15.88 -9.44
N TYR A 116 -1.42 15.22 -8.66
CA TYR A 116 -0.02 15.00 -9.02
C TYR A 116 0.28 13.61 -9.56
N GLY A 117 -0.75 12.81 -9.84
CA GLY A 117 -0.70 11.56 -10.60
C GLY A 117 -0.47 10.30 -9.79
N ALA A 118 -0.67 10.34 -8.47
CA ALA A 118 -0.83 9.14 -7.68
C ALA A 118 -2.19 8.48 -7.95
N ALA A 119 -2.24 7.17 -7.93
CA ALA A 119 -3.47 6.43 -8.20
C ALA A 119 -4.46 6.52 -7.01
N HIS A 120 -3.93 6.40 -5.80
CA HIS A 120 -4.67 6.42 -4.54
C HIS A 120 -3.69 6.62 -3.37
N GLU A 121 -4.19 6.55 -2.16
CA GLU A 121 -3.41 6.34 -0.95
C GLU A 121 -2.81 4.92 -0.95
N GLY A 122 -1.62 4.78 -0.39
CA GLY A 122 -0.91 3.50 -0.34
C GLY A 122 -1.32 2.61 0.83
N TYR A 123 -2.02 3.18 1.81
CA TYR A 123 -2.64 2.53 2.96
C TYR A 123 -3.77 3.42 3.48
N ASN A 124 -4.63 2.87 4.34
CA ASN A 124 -5.73 3.65 4.91
C ASN A 124 -5.18 4.86 5.67
N SER A 125 -5.62 6.04 5.24
CA SER A 125 -5.18 7.31 5.81
C SER A 125 -5.50 7.41 7.29
N ILE A 126 -4.55 7.91 8.07
CA ILE A 126 -4.71 8.16 9.51
C ILE A 126 -4.67 9.67 9.71
N VAL A 127 -5.81 10.22 10.15
CA VAL A 127 -5.94 11.63 10.50
C VAL A 127 -6.66 11.70 11.84
N GLY A 128 -5.93 11.97 12.89
CA GLY A 128 -6.49 12.04 14.26
C GLY A 128 -6.17 13.36 14.94
N ALA A 129 -7.21 14.05 15.43
CA ALA A 129 -7.09 15.27 16.20
C ALA A 129 -7.29 15.01 17.70
N GLY A 130 -6.61 15.77 18.55
CA GLY A 130 -6.73 15.66 20.00
C GLY A 130 -6.59 14.24 20.52
N ALA A 131 -7.60 13.72 21.20
CA ALA A 131 -7.60 12.37 21.77
C ALA A 131 -7.49 11.26 20.71
N ASN A 132 -8.04 11.48 19.50
CA ASN A 132 -7.97 10.52 18.40
C ASN A 132 -6.52 10.31 17.91
N SER A 133 -5.65 11.30 18.05
CA SER A 133 -4.24 11.21 17.72
C SER A 133 -3.46 10.20 18.59
N CYS A 134 -4.02 9.79 19.72
CA CYS A 134 -3.43 8.80 20.62
C CYS A 134 -3.88 7.36 20.31
N ILE A 135 -4.77 7.16 19.34
CA ILE A 135 -5.26 5.84 18.93
C ILE A 135 -4.37 5.32 17.80
N LEU A 136 -3.69 4.21 18.06
CA LEU A 136 -2.81 3.59 17.05
C LEU A 136 -3.62 3.10 15.85
N HIS A 137 -3.14 3.40 14.64
CA HIS A 137 -3.79 3.07 13.36
C HIS A 137 -5.25 3.55 13.29
N TYR A 138 -5.49 4.79 13.77
CA TYR A 138 -6.80 5.41 13.73
C TYR A 138 -7.20 5.77 12.29
N VAL A 139 -8.04 4.95 11.68
CA VAL A 139 -8.48 5.08 10.28
C VAL A 139 -9.94 5.53 10.13
N THR A 140 -10.62 5.81 11.24
CA THR A 140 -12.02 6.22 11.22
C THR A 140 -12.18 7.61 10.61
N ASN A 141 -11.25 8.52 10.92
CA ASN A 141 -11.21 9.91 10.45
C ASN A 141 -12.59 10.53 10.56
N GLU A 142 -12.98 10.84 11.80
CA GLU A 142 -14.34 11.25 12.13
C GLU A 142 -14.74 12.59 11.53
N ASP A 143 -16.03 12.79 11.37
CA ASP A 143 -16.63 14.04 10.91
C ASP A 143 -16.93 14.96 12.11
N ILE A 144 -15.89 15.27 12.88
CA ILE A 144 -15.88 16.16 14.03
C ILE A 144 -14.87 17.28 13.82
N ASN A 145 -15.14 18.46 14.36
CA ASN A 145 -14.24 19.60 14.27
C ASN A 145 -12.93 19.31 15.00
N ILE A 146 -11.83 19.72 14.38
CA ILE A 146 -10.48 19.55 14.93
C ILE A 146 -10.24 20.49 16.10
N ASP A 147 -10.95 21.62 16.14
CA ASP A 147 -10.74 22.72 17.09
C ASP A 147 -9.28 23.26 17.07
N ASN A 148 -8.76 23.69 18.21
CA ASN A 148 -7.37 24.15 18.34
C ASN A 148 -6.48 23.06 18.98
N GLU A 149 -6.63 21.83 18.50
CA GLU A 149 -5.90 20.68 19.01
C GLU A 149 -4.63 20.39 18.18
N LEU A 150 -3.84 19.44 18.64
CA LEU A 150 -2.82 18.83 17.79
C LEU A 150 -3.50 17.83 16.86
N ILE A 151 -3.10 17.85 15.60
CA ILE A 151 -3.54 16.84 14.62
C ILE A 151 -2.34 16.01 14.16
N LEU A 152 -2.49 14.69 14.24
CA LEU A 152 -1.57 13.71 13.66
C LEU A 152 -2.10 13.30 12.30
N MET A 153 -1.25 13.35 11.29
CA MET A 153 -1.54 12.97 9.93
C MET A 153 -0.49 11.98 9.44
N ASP A 154 -0.89 10.74 9.25
CA ASP A 154 -0.04 9.64 8.76
C ASP A 154 -0.66 9.11 7.47
N LEU A 155 -0.12 9.56 6.36
CA LEU A 155 -0.65 9.29 5.03
C LEU A 155 0.49 9.15 4.01
N GLY A 156 0.26 8.33 3.00
CA GLY A 156 1.21 8.13 1.91
C GLY A 156 0.53 7.93 0.57
N ALA A 157 1.01 8.64 -0.46
CA ALA A 157 0.56 8.45 -1.83
C ALA A 157 1.15 7.18 -2.42
N GLU A 158 0.35 6.43 -3.17
CA GLU A 158 0.84 5.36 -4.03
C GLU A 158 1.14 5.90 -5.43
N TYR A 159 2.32 5.62 -5.96
CA TYR A 159 2.70 5.97 -7.32
C TYR A 159 3.34 4.78 -8.03
N ARG A 160 2.60 4.16 -8.97
CA ARG A 160 3.04 3.03 -9.79
C ARG A 160 3.62 1.86 -8.99
N GLY A 161 2.93 1.44 -7.92
CA GLY A 161 3.33 0.34 -7.06
C GLY A 161 4.27 0.72 -5.92
N TYR A 162 4.62 2.00 -5.76
CA TYR A 162 5.49 2.48 -4.69
C TYR A 162 4.74 3.45 -3.78
N THR A 163 4.71 3.14 -2.51
CA THR A 163 4.02 3.93 -1.48
C THR A 163 5.02 4.75 -0.68
N ALA A 164 4.71 6.04 -0.49
CA ALA A 164 5.34 6.85 0.56
C ALA A 164 4.63 6.61 1.90
N ASP A 165 5.32 6.96 2.97
CA ASP A 165 4.82 6.94 4.34
C ASP A 165 5.33 8.21 5.02
N VAL A 166 4.43 9.16 5.32
CA VAL A 166 4.80 10.48 5.82
C VAL A 166 3.89 10.90 6.97
N THR A 167 4.41 10.81 8.17
CA THR A 167 3.71 11.24 9.38
C THR A 167 4.13 12.65 9.81
N ARG A 168 3.16 13.49 10.16
CA ARG A 168 3.37 14.79 10.80
C ARG A 168 2.31 15.02 11.88
N THR A 169 2.76 15.61 12.99
CA THR A 169 1.88 16.14 14.03
C THR A 169 2.10 17.65 14.10
N ILE A 170 1.04 18.41 13.93
CA ILE A 170 1.09 19.87 13.90
C ILE A 170 0.00 20.47 14.79
N PRO A 171 0.18 21.70 15.31
CA PRO A 171 -0.92 22.46 15.89
C PRO A 171 -1.85 23.00 14.80
N VAL A 172 -3.12 23.09 15.13
CA VAL A 172 -4.15 23.73 14.31
C VAL A 172 -4.34 25.17 14.73
#